data_adacc1b7c7243cf94b74eb97da23e9ce
#
_entry.id   adacc1b7c7243cf94b74eb97da23e9ce
#
_cell.length_a   1.000
_cell.length_b   1.000
_cell.length_c   1.000
_cell.angle_alpha   90.00
_cell.angle_beta   90.00
_cell.angle_gamma   90.00
#
_symmetry.space_group_name_H-M   'P 1'
#
loop_
_entity.id
_entity.type
_entity.pdbx_description
1 polymer ?
#
loop_
_entity_poly.entity_id
_entity_poly.type
_entity_poly.pdbx_seq_one_letter_code
_entity_poly.pdbx_strand_id
1 'polypeptide(L)'
;MTGPGTNTYLIASGRDCVVLDPGPPEESHRRAIIAAIGNLRLRGVVVTHTHPDHAPLADPLAAEFGVHTYGYAPGPGFSPSRRLRDGDRLRFGEAVLTAVHTPGHTADHLCYRMGGTVFTGDHIIGGSTVLVEDMGEYFRSLDRIRALRPGRLLPGHGSRMDNAAEAIAAYIAHRREREAQILRAVGDGARTVAGVVEAVYEEVDPRLRFAAAGSALAHLRHLADQGKISLEYGEGTGDEPWEIAAVREAAVS
;
A
#
# COMPACT_ATOMS: atom_id res chain seq x y z
N MET A 1 10.55 0.02 -7.00
CA MET A 1 10.87 -1.29 -6.38
C MET A 1 9.73 -2.29 -6.61
N THR A 2 9.17 -2.26 -7.79
CA THR A 2 7.95 -3.00 -8.16
C THR A 2 8.25 -4.42 -8.71
N GLY A 3 9.49 -4.91 -8.56
CA GLY A 3 9.90 -6.21 -9.09
C GLY A 3 9.65 -6.31 -10.59
N PRO A 4 8.93 -7.36 -11.06
CA PRO A 4 8.61 -7.54 -12.48
C PRO A 4 7.49 -6.62 -12.99
N GLY A 5 6.93 -5.75 -12.16
CA GLY A 5 5.83 -4.84 -12.49
C GLY A 5 4.63 -4.97 -11.56
N THR A 6 3.57 -4.20 -11.87
CA THR A 6 2.31 -4.20 -11.14
C THR A 6 1.37 -5.27 -11.68
N ASN A 7 0.69 -5.97 -10.78
CA ASN A 7 -0.35 -6.94 -11.14
C ASN A 7 -1.66 -6.21 -11.47
N THR A 8 -2.05 -6.21 -12.72
CA THR A 8 -3.40 -5.84 -13.14
C THR A 8 -4.31 -7.06 -13.06
N TYR A 9 -5.48 -6.90 -12.45
CA TYR A 9 -6.46 -7.99 -12.36
C TYR A 9 -7.68 -7.73 -13.22
N LEU A 10 -7.98 -8.66 -14.12
CA LEU A 10 -9.28 -8.75 -14.80
C LEU A 10 -10.17 -9.68 -13.98
N ILE A 11 -11.18 -9.13 -13.33
CA ILE A 11 -12.09 -9.86 -12.46
C ILE A 11 -13.41 -10.05 -13.19
N ALA A 12 -13.76 -11.28 -13.53
CA ALA A 12 -14.95 -11.60 -14.33
C ALA A 12 -16.01 -12.34 -13.53
N SER A 13 -17.29 -12.05 -13.83
CA SER A 13 -18.48 -12.75 -13.32
C SER A 13 -19.50 -12.89 -14.45
N GLY A 14 -19.66 -14.08 -14.99
CA GLY A 14 -20.44 -14.32 -16.20
C GLY A 14 -19.85 -13.56 -17.39
N ARG A 15 -20.65 -12.64 -17.97
CA ARG A 15 -20.21 -11.78 -19.08
C ARG A 15 -19.71 -10.41 -18.64
N ASP A 16 -19.80 -10.09 -17.36
CA ASP A 16 -19.37 -8.80 -16.82
C ASP A 16 -17.98 -8.90 -16.19
N CYS A 17 -17.19 -7.85 -16.33
CA CYS A 17 -15.87 -7.77 -15.70
C CYS A 17 -15.56 -6.39 -15.18
N VAL A 18 -14.57 -6.30 -14.30
CA VAL A 18 -13.90 -5.06 -13.89
C VAL A 18 -12.39 -5.24 -14.05
N VAL A 19 -11.68 -4.15 -14.29
CA VAL A 19 -10.21 -4.11 -14.27
C VAL A 19 -9.80 -3.44 -12.97
N LEU A 20 -8.90 -4.05 -12.23
CA LEU A 20 -8.32 -3.51 -11.00
C LEU A 20 -6.83 -3.22 -11.23
N ASP A 21 -6.40 -2.02 -10.86
CA ASP A 21 -5.05 -1.47 -11.00
C ASP A 21 -4.50 -1.64 -12.44
N PRO A 22 -5.00 -0.85 -13.41
CA PRO A 22 -4.59 -0.99 -14.81
C PRO A 22 -3.15 -0.57 -15.07
N GLY A 23 -2.46 0.03 -14.08
CA GLY A 23 -1.05 0.37 -14.16
C GLY A 23 -0.73 1.68 -14.88
N PRO A 24 0.53 1.83 -15.33
CA PRO A 24 0.99 2.99 -16.06
C PRO A 24 0.38 3.05 -17.47
N PRO A 25 0.35 4.25 -18.12
CA PRO A 25 -0.25 4.44 -19.44
C PRO A 25 0.65 3.92 -20.57
N GLU A 26 1.09 2.66 -20.47
CA GLU A 26 1.88 1.98 -21.47
C GLU A 26 1.00 1.30 -22.53
N GLU A 27 1.21 1.65 -23.79
CA GLU A 27 0.35 1.17 -24.89
C GLU A 27 0.37 -0.36 -25.05
N SER A 28 1.50 -1.01 -24.82
CA SER A 28 1.60 -2.48 -24.87
C SER A 28 0.73 -3.13 -23.79
N HIS A 29 0.75 -2.57 -22.57
CA HIS A 29 -0.03 -3.04 -21.44
C HIS A 29 -1.52 -2.74 -21.63
N ARG A 30 -1.88 -1.55 -22.11
CA ARG A 30 -3.27 -1.20 -22.48
C ARG A 30 -3.85 -2.21 -23.47
N ARG A 31 -3.11 -2.54 -24.55
CA ARG A 31 -3.54 -3.53 -25.54
C ARG A 31 -3.72 -4.92 -24.92
N ALA A 32 -2.85 -5.33 -24.02
CA ALA A 32 -2.97 -6.61 -23.33
C ALA A 32 -4.24 -6.67 -22.46
N ILE A 33 -4.56 -5.60 -21.75
CA ILE A 33 -5.81 -5.48 -20.96
C ILE A 33 -7.02 -5.58 -21.89
N ILE A 34 -7.06 -4.82 -22.99
CA ILE A 34 -8.17 -4.83 -23.95
C ILE A 34 -8.34 -6.24 -24.56
N ALA A 35 -7.25 -6.88 -24.94
CA ALA A 35 -7.28 -8.26 -25.45
C ALA A 35 -7.82 -9.25 -24.40
N ALA A 36 -7.46 -9.08 -23.13
CA ALA A 36 -7.98 -9.90 -22.04
C ALA A 36 -9.46 -9.67 -21.77
N ILE A 37 -9.95 -8.42 -21.89
CA ILE A 37 -11.38 -8.11 -21.81
C ILE A 37 -12.15 -8.86 -22.91
N GLY A 38 -11.64 -8.86 -24.13
CA GLY A 38 -12.21 -9.60 -25.26
C GLY A 38 -13.71 -9.33 -25.44
N ASN A 39 -14.55 -10.38 -25.31
CA ASN A 39 -16.00 -10.31 -25.47
C ASN A 39 -16.75 -10.04 -24.13
N LEU A 40 -16.04 -9.81 -23.03
CA LEU A 40 -16.63 -9.45 -21.76
C LEU A 40 -17.14 -7.98 -21.79
N ARG A 41 -18.10 -7.68 -20.94
CA ARG A 41 -18.60 -6.32 -20.75
C ARG A 41 -17.84 -5.68 -19.59
N LEU A 42 -16.96 -4.74 -19.87
CA LEU A 42 -16.31 -3.97 -18.83
C LEU A 42 -17.38 -3.14 -18.10
N ARG A 43 -17.42 -3.21 -16.78
CA ARG A 43 -18.40 -2.52 -15.91
C ARG A 43 -17.77 -1.38 -15.12
N GLY A 44 -16.44 -1.35 -15.08
CA GLY A 44 -15.67 -0.31 -14.42
C GLY A 44 -14.19 -0.62 -14.31
N VAL A 45 -13.42 0.43 -14.06
CA VAL A 45 -12.00 0.35 -13.75
C VAL A 45 -11.81 0.78 -12.30
N VAL A 46 -11.14 -0.04 -11.51
CA VAL A 46 -11.02 0.09 -10.05
C VAL A 46 -9.55 0.30 -9.70
N VAL A 47 -9.26 1.18 -8.75
CA VAL A 47 -7.89 1.52 -8.35
C VAL A 47 -7.75 1.33 -6.85
N THR A 48 -6.66 0.69 -6.41
CA THR A 48 -6.34 0.52 -4.99
C THR A 48 -5.84 1.83 -4.37
N HIS A 49 -4.93 2.51 -5.05
CA HIS A 49 -4.34 3.79 -4.63
C HIS A 49 -3.73 4.53 -5.83
N THR A 50 -3.32 5.78 -5.62
CA THR A 50 -2.98 6.69 -6.72
C THR A 50 -1.51 6.69 -7.12
N HIS A 51 -0.71 5.69 -6.77
CA HIS A 51 0.67 5.59 -7.24
C HIS A 51 0.76 5.45 -8.77
N PRO A 52 1.86 5.96 -9.38
CA PRO A 52 2.01 6.03 -10.84
C PRO A 52 2.00 4.69 -11.56
N ASP A 53 2.30 3.62 -10.87
CA ASP A 53 2.31 2.25 -11.40
C ASP A 53 0.99 1.49 -11.20
N HIS A 54 -0.03 2.10 -10.58
CA HIS A 54 -1.36 1.51 -10.39
C HIS A 54 -2.48 2.24 -11.13
N ALA A 55 -2.51 3.59 -11.07
CA ALA A 55 -3.70 4.36 -11.38
C ALA A 55 -3.77 5.01 -12.75
N PRO A 56 -2.67 5.51 -13.38
CA PRO A 56 -2.77 6.48 -14.48
C PRO A 56 -3.49 5.97 -15.74
N LEU A 57 -3.49 4.66 -16.00
CA LEU A 57 -4.22 4.10 -17.14
C LEU A 57 -5.74 3.99 -16.88
N ALA A 58 -6.21 4.20 -15.64
CA ALA A 58 -7.61 3.97 -15.29
C ALA A 58 -8.58 4.89 -16.03
N ASP A 59 -8.35 6.21 -16.01
CA ASP A 59 -9.24 7.17 -16.66
C ASP A 59 -9.24 7.02 -18.20
N PRO A 60 -8.08 6.88 -18.90
CA PRO A 60 -8.06 6.59 -20.33
C PRO A 60 -8.80 5.29 -20.71
N LEU A 61 -8.57 4.20 -19.97
CA LEU A 61 -9.22 2.92 -20.23
C LEU A 61 -10.74 3.01 -20.01
N ALA A 62 -11.18 3.66 -18.94
CA ALA A 62 -12.59 3.84 -18.65
C ALA A 62 -13.29 4.69 -19.71
N ALA A 63 -12.65 5.76 -20.19
CA ALA A 63 -13.17 6.61 -21.27
C ALA A 63 -13.36 5.83 -22.57
N GLU A 64 -12.42 4.96 -22.93
CA GLU A 64 -12.49 4.12 -24.15
C GLU A 64 -13.71 3.19 -24.14
N PHE A 65 -14.05 2.62 -22.97
CA PHE A 65 -15.18 1.70 -22.82
C PHE A 65 -16.48 2.39 -22.36
N GLY A 66 -16.47 3.70 -22.09
CA GLY A 66 -17.64 4.44 -21.62
C GLY A 66 -18.10 4.00 -20.21
N VAL A 67 -17.19 3.63 -19.33
CA VAL A 67 -17.49 3.15 -17.97
C VAL A 67 -16.94 4.09 -16.90
N HIS A 68 -17.30 3.85 -15.63
CA HIS A 68 -16.79 4.63 -14.51
C HIS A 68 -15.45 4.12 -14.01
N THR A 69 -14.65 5.07 -13.50
CA THR A 69 -13.50 4.78 -12.65
C THR A 69 -13.90 4.83 -11.17
N TYR A 70 -13.30 3.97 -10.34
CA TYR A 70 -13.57 3.82 -8.92
C TYR A 70 -12.27 3.88 -8.13
N GLY A 71 -12.23 4.67 -7.08
CA GLY A 71 -11.10 4.80 -6.16
C GLY A 71 -11.49 5.64 -4.94
N TYR A 72 -10.59 5.78 -3.97
CA TYR A 72 -10.88 6.52 -2.74
C TYR A 72 -10.89 8.03 -2.95
N ALA A 73 -9.86 8.56 -3.57
CA ALA A 73 -9.65 10.00 -3.78
C ALA A 73 -8.91 10.26 -5.11
N PRO A 74 -8.94 11.49 -5.63
CA PRO A 74 -8.06 11.88 -6.72
C PRO A 74 -6.61 11.98 -6.25
N GLY A 75 -5.69 11.74 -7.19
CA GLY A 75 -4.25 11.86 -7.01
C GLY A 75 -3.53 12.05 -8.34
N PRO A 76 -2.20 11.96 -8.38
CA PRO A 76 -1.43 12.17 -9.60
C PRO A 76 -1.88 11.26 -10.74
N GLY A 77 -2.34 11.86 -11.84
CA GLY A 77 -2.75 11.15 -13.05
C GLY A 77 -4.06 10.34 -12.94
N PHE A 78 -4.85 10.53 -11.88
CA PHE A 78 -6.11 9.81 -11.67
C PHE A 78 -7.14 10.65 -10.92
N SER A 79 -8.39 10.61 -11.40
CA SER A 79 -9.54 11.25 -10.73
C SER A 79 -10.77 10.35 -10.83
N PRO A 80 -11.11 9.59 -9.76
CA PRO A 80 -12.20 8.64 -9.83
C PRO A 80 -13.53 9.32 -10.12
N SER A 81 -14.24 8.87 -11.15
CA SER A 81 -15.59 9.38 -11.45
C SER A 81 -16.61 8.93 -10.38
N ARG A 82 -16.27 7.92 -9.60
CA ARG A 82 -17.02 7.40 -8.45
C ARG A 82 -16.07 7.13 -7.29
N ARG A 83 -16.15 7.93 -6.23
CA ARG A 83 -15.39 7.70 -5.01
C ARG A 83 -15.98 6.55 -4.21
N LEU A 84 -15.08 5.67 -3.73
CA LEU A 84 -15.44 4.59 -2.82
C LEU A 84 -14.99 4.92 -1.39
N ARG A 85 -15.83 4.55 -0.44
CA ARG A 85 -15.56 4.59 0.99
C ARG A 85 -15.44 3.17 1.54
N ASP A 86 -14.99 3.08 2.78
CA ASP A 86 -14.97 1.82 3.50
C ASP A 86 -16.34 1.14 3.52
N GLY A 87 -16.37 -0.13 3.16
CA GLY A 87 -17.60 -0.92 3.08
C GLY A 87 -18.43 -0.75 1.80
N ASP A 88 -18.08 0.19 0.91
CA ASP A 88 -18.78 0.36 -0.37
C ASP A 88 -18.65 -0.90 -1.24
N ARG A 89 -19.71 -1.17 -1.99
CA ARG A 89 -19.86 -2.42 -2.75
C ARG A 89 -20.08 -2.15 -4.23
N LEU A 90 -19.16 -2.61 -5.06
CA LEU A 90 -19.29 -2.61 -6.51
C LEU A 90 -19.83 -3.98 -6.96
N ARG A 91 -21.00 -3.96 -7.63
CA ARG A 91 -21.66 -5.16 -8.16
C ARG A 91 -21.43 -5.27 -9.67
N PHE A 92 -21.07 -6.45 -10.15
CA PHE A 92 -20.97 -6.77 -11.58
C PHE A 92 -21.24 -8.25 -11.81
N GLY A 93 -22.20 -8.56 -12.71
CA GLY A 93 -22.75 -9.91 -12.77
C GLY A 93 -23.30 -10.36 -11.40
N GLU A 94 -22.87 -11.52 -10.93
CA GLU A 94 -23.22 -12.04 -9.61
C GLU A 94 -22.16 -11.69 -8.54
N ALA A 95 -21.01 -11.14 -8.95
CA ALA A 95 -19.92 -10.79 -8.06
C ALA A 95 -20.15 -9.47 -7.33
N VAL A 96 -19.57 -9.39 -6.14
CA VAL A 96 -19.52 -8.17 -5.32
C VAL A 96 -18.09 -7.95 -4.87
N LEU A 97 -17.52 -6.82 -5.26
CA LEU A 97 -16.24 -6.33 -4.77
C LEU A 97 -16.52 -5.31 -3.65
N THR A 98 -16.05 -5.56 -2.45
CA THR A 98 -16.25 -4.68 -1.30
C THR A 98 -14.96 -3.93 -1.02
N ALA A 99 -15.02 -2.60 -0.99
CA ALA A 99 -13.89 -1.75 -0.63
C ALA A 99 -13.61 -1.82 0.88
N VAL A 100 -12.35 -1.92 1.24
CA VAL A 100 -11.86 -1.92 2.62
C VAL A 100 -10.78 -0.83 2.69
N HIS A 101 -11.05 0.27 3.39
CA HIS A 101 -10.07 1.35 3.52
C HIS A 101 -8.91 0.88 4.41
N THR A 102 -7.71 0.88 3.86
CA THR A 102 -6.48 0.36 4.48
C THR A 102 -5.34 1.38 4.36
N PRO A 103 -5.48 2.54 5.03
CA PRO A 103 -4.43 3.55 5.01
C PRO A 103 -3.15 3.03 5.67
N GLY A 104 -2.04 3.69 5.34
CA GLY A 104 -0.71 3.39 5.91
C GLY A 104 0.37 3.32 4.86
N HIS A 105 0.21 2.54 3.78
CA HIS A 105 1.08 2.65 2.60
C HIS A 105 0.91 4.03 1.94
N THR A 106 -0.34 4.39 1.64
CA THR A 106 -0.80 5.74 1.34
C THR A 106 -2.10 6.00 2.09
N ALA A 107 -2.49 7.27 2.23
CA ALA A 107 -3.72 7.64 2.92
C ALA A 107 -4.99 7.23 2.15
N ASP A 108 -4.92 7.11 0.83
CA ASP A 108 -6.02 6.79 -0.08
C ASP A 108 -6.19 5.30 -0.38
N HIS A 109 -5.39 4.42 0.25
CA HIS A 109 -5.32 3.01 -0.10
C HIS A 109 -6.62 2.24 0.21
N LEU A 110 -7.11 1.49 -0.77
CA LEU A 110 -8.20 0.53 -0.65
C LEU A 110 -7.71 -0.89 -0.96
N CYS A 111 -7.94 -1.82 -0.05
CA CYS A 111 -8.01 -3.23 -0.42
C CYS A 111 -9.42 -3.56 -0.92
N TYR A 112 -9.56 -4.62 -1.71
CA TYR A 112 -10.87 -5.07 -2.19
C TYR A 112 -11.11 -6.54 -1.82
N ARG A 113 -12.25 -6.81 -1.19
CA ARG A 113 -12.66 -8.17 -0.83
C ARG A 113 -13.68 -8.71 -1.82
N MET A 114 -13.47 -9.95 -2.27
CA MET A 114 -14.44 -10.75 -3.02
C MET A 114 -14.48 -12.17 -2.44
N GLY A 115 -15.56 -12.49 -1.74
CA GLY A 115 -15.66 -13.78 -1.02
C GLY A 115 -14.54 -13.97 0.00
N GLY A 116 -13.78 -15.05 -0.14
CA GLY A 116 -12.61 -15.38 0.69
C GLY A 116 -11.28 -14.80 0.17
N THR A 117 -11.30 -14.00 -0.90
CA THR A 117 -10.11 -13.41 -1.51
C THR A 117 -10.05 -11.91 -1.21
N VAL A 118 -8.85 -11.40 -0.93
CA VAL A 118 -8.58 -9.96 -0.80
C VAL A 118 -7.51 -9.55 -1.82
N PHE A 119 -7.83 -8.56 -2.65
CA PHE A 119 -6.88 -7.83 -3.48
C PHE A 119 -6.24 -6.77 -2.60
N THR A 120 -4.96 -6.89 -2.35
CA THR A 120 -4.27 -6.09 -1.33
C THR A 120 -3.57 -4.86 -1.86
N GLY A 121 -3.51 -4.67 -3.20
CA GLY A 121 -2.68 -3.60 -3.75
C GLY A 121 -1.29 -3.65 -3.13
N ASP A 122 -0.82 -2.50 -2.65
CA ASP A 122 0.46 -2.37 -1.98
C ASP A 122 0.37 -2.37 -0.45
N HIS A 123 -0.79 -2.76 0.11
CA HIS A 123 -0.87 -2.98 1.56
C HIS A 123 -0.07 -4.21 2.00
N ILE A 124 -0.15 -5.31 1.25
CA ILE A 124 0.65 -6.54 1.44
C ILE A 124 1.06 -7.03 0.05
N ILE A 125 2.38 -7.10 -0.21
CA ILE A 125 2.95 -7.55 -1.51
C ILE A 125 3.68 -8.88 -1.37
N GLY A 126 3.86 -9.59 -2.47
CA GLY A 126 4.54 -10.89 -2.49
C GLY A 126 6.06 -10.76 -2.56
N GLY A 127 6.77 -11.37 -1.62
CA GLY A 127 8.24 -11.52 -1.70
C GLY A 127 9.07 -10.29 -1.31
N SER A 128 8.46 -9.22 -0.80
CA SER A 128 9.14 -8.00 -0.36
C SER A 128 8.32 -7.28 0.70
N THR A 129 8.82 -6.13 1.17
CA THR A 129 8.09 -5.22 2.05
C THR A 129 7.72 -3.94 1.31
N VAL A 130 6.66 -3.28 1.76
CA VAL A 130 6.19 -2.02 1.18
C VAL A 130 6.78 -0.82 1.92
N LEU A 131 6.86 0.33 1.24
CA LEU A 131 7.01 1.63 1.89
C LEU A 131 5.70 1.96 2.62
N VAL A 132 5.82 2.59 3.77
CA VAL A 132 4.68 2.95 4.62
C VAL A 132 4.84 4.41 5.01
N GLU A 133 3.81 5.22 4.75
CA GLU A 133 3.77 6.64 5.12
C GLU A 133 3.37 6.82 6.58
N ASP A 134 2.40 6.02 7.06
CA ASP A 134 1.90 6.02 8.43
C ASP A 134 1.88 4.59 9.01
N MET A 135 2.81 4.32 9.93
CA MET A 135 2.96 2.98 10.52
C MET A 135 1.82 2.63 11.47
N GLY A 136 1.26 3.61 12.16
CA GLY A 136 0.13 3.41 13.06
C GLY A 136 -1.13 3.00 12.31
N GLU A 137 -1.46 3.72 11.23
CA GLU A 137 -2.56 3.35 10.34
C GLU A 137 -2.30 2.00 9.68
N TYR A 138 -1.05 1.74 9.28
CA TYR A 138 -0.69 0.48 8.64
C TYR A 138 -0.92 -0.74 9.53
N PHE A 139 -0.54 -0.68 10.82
CA PHE A 139 -0.85 -1.75 11.77
C PHE A 139 -2.35 -1.95 11.97
N ARG A 140 -3.12 -0.87 12.11
CA ARG A 140 -4.59 -0.95 12.20
C ARG A 140 -5.19 -1.60 10.95
N SER A 141 -4.68 -1.26 9.79
CA SER A 141 -5.11 -1.81 8.50
C SER A 141 -4.75 -3.30 8.35
N LEU A 142 -3.55 -3.73 8.78
CA LEU A 142 -3.17 -5.15 8.84
C LEU A 142 -4.12 -5.95 9.74
N ASP A 143 -4.47 -5.42 10.91
CA ASP A 143 -5.42 -6.05 11.84
C ASP A 143 -6.83 -6.12 11.24
N ARG A 144 -7.27 -5.11 10.49
CA ARG A 144 -8.54 -5.13 9.75
C ARG A 144 -8.57 -6.26 8.72
N ILE A 145 -7.52 -6.37 7.88
CA ILE A 145 -7.45 -7.44 6.88
C ILE A 145 -7.40 -8.81 7.56
N ARG A 146 -6.65 -8.95 8.66
CA ARG A 146 -6.63 -10.18 9.47
C ARG A 146 -8.02 -10.57 9.99
N ALA A 147 -8.80 -9.60 10.48
CA ALA A 147 -10.16 -9.82 10.99
C ALA A 147 -11.14 -10.30 9.92
N LEU A 148 -10.91 -10.01 8.63
CA LEU A 148 -11.70 -10.53 7.52
C LEU A 148 -11.51 -12.03 7.28
N ARG A 149 -10.48 -12.65 7.86
CA ARG A 149 -10.08 -14.05 7.70
C ARG A 149 -10.04 -14.49 6.23
N PRO A 150 -9.29 -13.80 5.37
CA PRO A 150 -9.18 -14.21 3.98
C PRO A 150 -8.47 -15.55 3.85
N GLY A 151 -8.87 -16.35 2.86
CA GLY A 151 -8.14 -17.56 2.48
C GLY A 151 -6.96 -17.26 1.55
N ARG A 152 -7.06 -16.18 0.77
CA ARG A 152 -6.08 -15.82 -0.26
C ARG A 152 -5.89 -14.30 -0.35
N LEU A 153 -4.63 -13.89 -0.61
CA LEU A 153 -4.29 -12.51 -0.95
C LEU A 153 -3.77 -12.43 -2.41
N LEU A 154 -4.24 -11.41 -3.11
CA LEU A 154 -3.83 -11.06 -4.47
C LEU A 154 -3.20 -9.65 -4.43
N PRO A 155 -1.85 -9.57 -4.45
CA PRO A 155 -1.13 -8.32 -4.23
C PRO A 155 -0.98 -7.47 -5.48
N GLY A 156 -0.68 -6.17 -5.32
CA GLY A 156 -0.27 -5.28 -6.41
C GLY A 156 1.07 -5.69 -7.03
N HIS A 157 1.98 -6.28 -6.24
CA HIS A 157 3.28 -6.75 -6.71
C HIS A 157 3.60 -8.15 -6.19
N GLY A 158 4.35 -8.91 -7.02
CA GLY A 158 4.80 -10.25 -6.68
C GLY A 158 3.72 -11.31 -6.79
N SER A 159 3.97 -12.47 -6.18
CA SER A 159 3.10 -13.64 -6.32
C SER A 159 1.90 -13.59 -5.38
N ARG A 160 0.81 -14.23 -5.79
CA ARG A 160 -0.35 -14.49 -4.93
C ARG A 160 0.07 -15.27 -3.67
N MET A 161 -0.67 -15.09 -2.59
CA MET A 161 -0.45 -15.78 -1.33
C MET A 161 -1.70 -16.60 -0.99
N ASP A 162 -1.59 -17.94 -1.07
CA ASP A 162 -2.69 -18.87 -0.83
C ASP A 162 -2.87 -19.19 0.67
N ASN A 163 -1.91 -18.82 1.53
CA ASN A 163 -2.03 -18.83 2.99
C ASN A 163 -2.04 -17.40 3.53
N ALA A 164 -3.19 -16.75 3.44
CA ALA A 164 -3.34 -15.35 3.84
C ALA A 164 -3.03 -15.11 5.33
N ALA A 165 -3.40 -16.04 6.21
CA ALA A 165 -3.18 -15.89 7.65
C ALA A 165 -1.69 -15.85 7.98
N GLU A 166 -0.88 -16.71 7.38
CA GLU A 166 0.57 -16.75 7.54
C GLU A 166 1.22 -15.49 6.97
N ALA A 167 0.83 -15.08 5.76
CA ALA A 167 1.35 -13.88 5.12
C ALA A 167 1.10 -12.63 5.98
N ILE A 168 -0.11 -12.44 6.49
CA ILE A 168 -0.46 -11.29 7.35
C ILE A 168 0.34 -11.35 8.66
N ALA A 169 0.45 -12.53 9.28
CA ALA A 169 1.21 -12.70 10.51
C ALA A 169 2.70 -12.37 10.30
N ALA A 170 3.28 -12.81 9.19
CA ALA A 170 4.67 -12.53 8.83
C ALA A 170 4.90 -11.01 8.64
N TYR A 171 3.98 -10.31 7.98
CA TYR A 171 4.06 -8.85 7.84
C TYR A 171 4.02 -8.13 9.18
N ILE A 172 3.08 -8.49 10.06
CA ILE A 172 2.98 -7.91 11.42
C ILE A 172 4.27 -8.18 12.21
N ALA A 173 4.77 -9.43 12.20
CA ALA A 173 5.98 -9.81 12.92
C ALA A 173 7.20 -9.04 12.42
N HIS A 174 7.38 -8.94 11.09
CA HIS A 174 8.47 -8.19 10.47
C HIS A 174 8.45 -6.71 10.88
N ARG A 175 7.27 -6.05 10.88
CA ARG A 175 7.15 -4.64 11.28
C ARG A 175 7.45 -4.44 12.77
N ARG A 176 6.99 -5.35 13.63
CA ARG A 176 7.27 -5.29 15.07
C ARG A 176 8.75 -5.54 15.38
N GLU A 177 9.39 -6.47 14.68
CA GLU A 177 10.83 -6.68 14.80
C GLU A 177 11.61 -5.42 14.39
N ARG A 178 11.19 -4.76 13.31
CA ARG A 178 11.79 -3.49 12.88
C ARG A 178 11.65 -2.40 13.93
N GLU A 179 10.50 -2.28 14.59
CA GLU A 179 10.32 -1.36 15.72
C GLU A 179 11.27 -1.67 16.88
N ALA A 180 11.41 -2.96 17.23
CA ALA A 180 12.34 -3.37 18.27
C ALA A 180 13.80 -3.05 17.93
N GLN A 181 14.20 -3.23 16.66
CA GLN A 181 15.53 -2.85 16.19
C GLN A 181 15.77 -1.34 16.28
N ILE A 182 14.80 -0.53 15.89
CA ILE A 182 14.86 0.94 15.96
C ILE A 182 14.98 1.39 17.43
N LEU A 183 14.18 0.82 18.34
CA LEU A 183 14.25 1.15 19.77
C LEU A 183 15.63 0.81 20.34
N ARG A 184 16.21 -0.36 20.00
CA ARG A 184 17.58 -0.71 20.41
C ARG A 184 18.58 0.30 19.87
N ALA A 185 18.53 0.65 18.58
CA ALA A 185 19.44 1.63 17.98
C ALA A 185 19.38 3.00 18.68
N VAL A 186 18.17 3.45 19.06
CA VAL A 186 17.99 4.70 19.83
C VAL A 186 18.60 4.57 21.22
N GLY A 187 18.37 3.46 21.92
CA GLY A 187 19.00 3.14 23.23
C GLY A 187 20.53 3.14 23.14
N ASP A 188 21.08 2.56 22.08
CA ASP A 188 22.53 2.48 21.82
C ASP A 188 23.14 3.82 21.33
N GLY A 189 22.33 4.87 21.21
CA GLY A 189 22.83 6.23 20.93
C GLY A 189 22.57 6.77 19.53
N ALA A 190 21.80 6.11 18.68
CA ALA A 190 21.35 6.72 17.42
C ALA A 190 20.42 7.92 17.73
N ARG A 191 20.77 9.11 17.23
CA ARG A 191 20.07 10.37 17.58
C ARG A 191 19.44 11.05 16.37
N THR A 192 19.59 10.50 15.17
CA THR A 192 19.04 11.03 13.93
C THR A 192 18.44 9.91 13.10
N VAL A 193 17.56 10.25 12.14
CA VAL A 193 17.03 9.27 11.17
C VAL A 193 18.17 8.58 10.43
N ALA A 194 19.21 9.32 10.03
CA ALA A 194 20.37 8.76 9.35
C ALA A 194 21.12 7.74 10.23
N GLY A 195 21.34 8.05 11.51
CA GLY A 195 21.99 7.13 12.45
C GLY A 195 21.14 5.86 12.69
N VAL A 196 19.82 5.98 12.77
CA VAL A 196 18.91 4.82 12.83
C VAL A 196 18.99 3.98 11.55
N VAL A 197 19.02 4.63 10.38
CA VAL A 197 19.16 3.91 9.10
C VAL A 197 20.50 3.18 9.02
N GLU A 198 21.57 3.80 9.43
CA GLU A 198 22.91 3.17 9.47
C GLU A 198 22.91 1.93 10.38
N ALA A 199 22.34 2.03 11.57
CA ALA A 199 22.32 0.93 12.54
C ALA A 199 21.36 -0.22 12.17
N VAL A 200 20.23 0.06 11.52
CA VAL A 200 19.14 -0.91 11.34
C VAL A 200 19.02 -1.43 9.90
N TYR A 201 19.59 -0.71 8.94
CA TYR A 201 19.50 -1.02 7.50
C TYR A 201 20.90 -1.14 6.85
N GLU A 202 21.90 -1.56 7.60
CA GLU A 202 23.32 -1.67 7.16
C GLU A 202 23.47 -2.48 5.86
N GLU A 203 22.72 -3.60 5.73
CA GLU A 203 22.77 -4.49 4.57
C GLU A 203 21.94 -4.01 3.38
N VAL A 204 21.24 -2.88 3.49
CA VAL A 204 20.39 -2.38 2.42
C VAL A 204 21.21 -1.70 1.33
N ASP A 205 20.96 -2.08 0.07
CA ASP A 205 21.58 -1.48 -1.11
C ASP A 205 21.57 0.07 -0.99
N PRO A 206 22.71 0.77 -1.20
CA PRO A 206 22.78 2.21 -1.11
C PRO A 206 21.71 2.96 -1.92
N ARG A 207 21.27 2.38 -3.03
CA ARG A 207 20.18 2.93 -3.87
C ARG A 207 18.82 2.93 -3.18
N LEU A 208 18.65 2.11 -2.14
CA LEU A 208 17.42 1.98 -1.37
C LEU A 208 17.47 2.74 -0.04
N ARG A 209 18.55 3.44 0.28
CA ARG A 209 18.69 4.18 1.55
C ARG A 209 17.62 5.25 1.72
N PHE A 210 17.20 5.91 0.64
CA PHE A 210 16.08 6.86 0.70
C PHE A 210 14.78 6.17 1.16
N ALA A 211 14.48 5.02 0.59
CA ALA A 211 13.31 4.22 0.97
C ALA A 211 13.42 3.69 2.41
N ALA A 212 14.63 3.28 2.83
CA ALA A 212 14.91 2.88 4.21
C ALA A 212 14.68 4.03 5.19
N ALA A 213 15.10 5.25 4.84
CA ALA A 213 14.89 6.45 5.65
C ALA A 213 13.40 6.77 5.83
N GLY A 214 12.59 6.69 4.75
CA GLY A 214 11.14 6.83 4.83
C GLY A 214 10.49 5.79 5.75
N SER A 215 10.90 4.52 5.62
CA SER A 215 10.41 3.45 6.50
C SER A 215 10.83 3.67 7.96
N ALA A 216 12.09 4.06 8.22
CA ALA A 216 12.56 4.37 9.57
C ALA A 216 11.78 5.54 10.18
N LEU A 217 11.53 6.59 9.42
CA LEU A 217 10.76 7.76 9.85
C LEU A 217 9.32 7.39 10.24
N ALA A 218 8.64 6.58 9.43
CA ALA A 218 7.29 6.12 9.74
C ALA A 218 7.25 5.32 11.06
N HIS A 219 8.22 4.45 11.29
CA HIS A 219 8.35 3.74 12.56
C HIS A 219 8.69 4.67 13.74
N LEU A 220 9.61 5.61 13.56
CA LEU A 220 9.97 6.59 14.61
C LEU A 220 8.77 7.43 15.03
N ARG A 221 7.98 7.94 14.08
CA ARG A 221 6.76 8.68 14.37
C ARG A 221 5.78 7.83 15.17
N HIS A 222 5.55 6.59 14.76
CA HIS A 222 4.66 5.68 15.47
C HIS A 222 5.16 5.36 16.90
N LEU A 223 6.45 5.19 17.10
CA LEU A 223 7.04 4.97 18.42
C LEU A 223 6.93 6.21 19.30
N ALA A 224 7.04 7.40 18.73
CA ALA A 224 6.82 8.66 19.44
C ALA A 224 5.35 8.83 19.84
N ASP A 225 4.40 8.52 18.96
CA ASP A 225 2.96 8.52 19.27
C ASP A 225 2.61 7.55 20.40
N GLN A 226 3.37 6.46 20.55
CA GLN A 226 3.25 5.53 21.67
C GLN A 226 3.98 5.99 22.96
N GLY A 227 4.65 7.15 22.94
CA GLY A 227 5.42 7.67 24.05
C GLY A 227 6.68 6.88 24.38
N LYS A 228 7.18 6.04 23.47
CA LYS A 228 8.40 5.24 23.67
C LYS A 228 9.68 6.01 23.40
N ILE A 229 9.61 7.00 22.54
CA ILE A 229 10.70 7.93 22.19
C ILE A 229 10.14 9.34 22.09
N SER A 230 11.01 10.34 22.09
CA SER A 230 10.69 11.72 21.73
C SER A 230 11.40 12.11 20.45
N LEU A 231 10.74 12.92 19.62
CA LEU A 231 11.29 13.46 18.37
C LEU A 231 11.41 14.98 18.53
N GLU A 232 12.61 15.50 18.18
CA GLU A 232 12.84 16.93 18.04
C GLU A 232 12.95 17.23 16.54
N TYR A 233 12.16 18.17 16.06
CA TYR A 233 12.19 18.61 14.66
C TYR A 233 13.15 19.77 14.51
N GLY A 234 13.98 19.77 13.45
CA GLY A 234 14.88 20.89 13.13
C GLY A 234 14.11 22.16 12.75
N GLU A 235 14.75 23.31 12.90
CA GLU A 235 14.23 24.58 12.39
C GLU A 235 14.41 24.65 10.85
N GLY A 236 13.67 23.84 10.11
CA GLY A 236 13.67 23.85 8.65
C GLY A 236 12.38 24.42 8.09
N THR A 237 12.37 24.69 6.80
CA THR A 237 11.26 25.35 6.10
C THR A 237 10.01 24.48 5.90
N GLY A 238 9.92 23.33 6.57
CA GLY A 238 8.71 22.50 6.63
C GLY A 238 8.42 21.63 5.42
N ASP A 239 9.25 21.68 4.38
CA ASP A 239 8.99 20.96 3.13
C ASP A 239 9.77 19.63 3.00
N GLU A 240 10.72 19.34 3.92
CA GLU A 240 11.50 18.09 3.89
C GLU A 240 11.10 17.16 5.03
N PRO A 241 10.54 15.96 4.75
CA PRO A 241 10.06 15.02 5.79
C PRO A 241 11.16 14.41 6.68
N TRP A 242 12.42 14.80 6.48
CA TRP A 242 13.62 14.23 7.11
C TRP A 242 14.18 15.05 8.27
N GLU A 243 13.58 16.19 8.61
CA GLU A 243 14.08 17.12 9.63
C GLU A 243 13.77 16.68 11.08
N ILE A 244 13.92 15.39 11.39
CA ILE A 244 14.06 15.01 12.79
C ILE A 244 15.48 15.30 13.22
N ALA A 245 15.66 16.41 13.96
CA ALA A 245 16.96 16.86 14.44
C ALA A 245 17.51 15.94 15.52
N ALA A 246 16.65 15.36 16.36
CA ALA A 246 17.07 14.41 17.39
C ALA A 246 15.97 13.39 17.72
N VAL A 247 16.42 12.18 18.07
CA VAL A 247 15.61 11.09 18.63
C VAL A 247 16.17 10.76 20.01
N ARG A 248 15.32 10.64 21.01
CA ARG A 248 15.71 10.29 22.38
C ARG A 248 14.76 9.25 22.95
N GLU A 249 15.22 8.46 23.90
CA GLU A 249 14.33 7.64 24.73
C GLU A 249 13.35 8.54 25.48
N ALA A 250 12.10 8.09 25.64
CA ALA A 250 11.15 8.81 26.47
C ALA A 250 11.63 8.76 27.93
N ALA A 251 11.55 9.89 28.63
CA ALA A 251 11.83 9.92 30.05
C ALA A 251 10.82 9.02 30.79
N VAL A 252 11.33 8.06 31.54
CA VAL A 252 10.49 7.25 32.44
C VAL A 252 10.03 8.17 33.57
N SER A 253 8.78 8.55 33.57
CA SER A 253 8.13 9.33 34.66
C SER A 253 7.65 8.40 35.75
#